data_dc78f5c32535a02a24d6863366c92d82
#
_entry.id   dc78f5c32535a02a24d6863366c92d82
#
_cell.length_a   1.000
_cell.length_b   1.000
_cell.length_c   1.000
_cell.angle_alpha   90.00
_cell.angle_beta   90.00
_cell.angle_gamma   90.00
#
_symmetry.space_group_name_H-M   'P 1'
#
loop_
_entity.id
_entity.type
_entity.pdbx_description
1 polymer ?
#
loop_
_entity_poly.entity_id
_entity_poly.type
_entity_poly.pdbx_seq_one_letter_code
_entity_poly.pdbx_strand_id
1 'polypeptide(L)'
;MALHWKLVIDTADAPALADFWAQALGYEVEDPSALVEQLLAAGRLPAEAVAEHRGRKHFRGFAAVRHPEDPYDPFTGIGKGRRLLFQDVPEPKTVKNRLHLDVHAEPGGLAELVARLESLGATRLREEGQGPAGHWYVLLDPEGNEFCAA
;
A
#
# COMPACT_ATOMS: atom_id res chain seq x y z
N MET A 1 3.22 -8.80 -27.26
CA MET A 1 4.09 -8.60 -26.08
C MET A 1 3.26 -8.11 -24.92
N ALA A 2 3.39 -8.71 -23.76
CA ALA A 2 2.72 -8.24 -22.55
C ALA A 2 3.49 -7.05 -21.95
N LEU A 3 2.77 -6.07 -21.45
CA LEU A 3 3.36 -4.88 -20.82
C LEU A 3 3.49 -5.11 -19.30
N HIS A 4 4.53 -4.55 -18.71
CA HIS A 4 4.63 -4.44 -17.26
C HIS A 4 3.78 -3.28 -16.75
N TRP A 5 3.16 -3.47 -15.59
CA TRP A 5 2.34 -2.44 -14.96
C TRP A 5 2.56 -2.47 -13.44
N LYS A 6 2.20 -1.39 -12.78
CA LYS A 6 2.13 -1.28 -11.32
C LYS A 6 0.86 -0.54 -10.94
N LEU A 7 0.34 -0.80 -9.75
CA LEU A 7 -0.75 -0.01 -9.19
C LEU A 7 -0.17 1.18 -8.42
N VAL A 8 -0.70 2.37 -8.71
CA VAL A 8 -0.41 3.60 -7.95
C VAL A 8 -1.69 4.04 -7.27
N ILE A 9 -1.60 4.34 -5.98
CA ILE A 9 -2.71 4.81 -5.15
C ILE A 9 -2.40 6.24 -4.72
N ASP A 10 -3.24 7.17 -5.09
CA ASP A 10 -3.16 8.55 -4.62
C ASP A 10 -3.58 8.63 -3.15
N THR A 11 -2.88 9.43 -2.37
CA THR A 11 -2.99 9.44 -0.91
C THR A 11 -2.75 10.85 -0.36
N ALA A 12 -3.17 11.09 0.87
CA ALA A 12 -2.81 12.27 1.64
C ALA A 12 -1.49 12.07 2.41
N ASP A 13 -1.16 10.83 2.79
CA ASP A 13 0.05 10.48 3.55
C ASP A 13 0.59 9.13 3.07
N ALA A 14 1.49 9.17 2.10
CA ALA A 14 2.04 7.97 1.47
C ALA A 14 2.72 7.01 2.47
N PRO A 15 3.60 7.45 3.38
CA PRO A 15 4.20 6.55 4.36
C PRO A 15 3.19 5.88 5.30
N ALA A 16 2.21 6.63 5.80
CA ALA A 16 1.21 6.07 6.71
C ALA A 16 0.32 5.04 6.03
N LEU A 17 -0.11 5.31 4.79
CA LEU A 17 -0.93 4.36 4.03
C LEU A 17 -0.13 3.14 3.60
N ALA A 18 1.15 3.30 3.25
CA ALA A 18 2.06 2.19 2.97
C ALA A 18 2.22 1.27 4.19
N ASP A 19 2.36 1.82 5.39
CA ASP A 19 2.45 1.06 6.64
C ASP A 19 1.19 0.20 6.88
N PHE A 20 0.01 0.77 6.63
CA PHE A 20 -1.24 0.00 6.73
C PHE A 20 -1.26 -1.15 5.73
N TRP A 21 -1.02 -0.87 4.45
CA TRP A 21 -1.10 -1.90 3.41
C TRP A 21 0.01 -2.95 3.51
N ALA A 22 1.20 -2.58 4.01
CA ALA A 22 2.25 -3.56 4.31
C ALA A 22 1.76 -4.59 5.34
N GLN A 23 1.16 -4.13 6.43
CA GLN A 23 0.64 -5.01 7.47
C GLN A 23 -0.61 -5.78 7.00
N ALA A 24 -1.52 -5.13 6.27
CA ALA A 24 -2.75 -5.74 5.76
C ALA A 24 -2.46 -6.92 4.82
N LEU A 25 -1.48 -6.77 3.92
CA LEU A 25 -1.12 -7.77 2.93
C LEU A 25 0.02 -8.71 3.36
N GLY A 26 0.71 -8.43 4.47
CA GLY A 26 1.96 -9.12 4.80
C GLY A 26 3.10 -8.76 3.84
N TYR A 27 3.09 -7.54 3.32
CA TYR A 27 4.11 -7.01 2.41
C TYR A 27 5.18 -6.25 3.17
N GLU A 28 6.31 -6.01 2.50
CA GLU A 28 7.41 -5.21 3.03
C GLU A 28 7.38 -3.79 2.46
N VAL A 29 7.58 -2.79 3.33
CA VAL A 29 7.77 -1.41 2.89
C VAL A 29 9.12 -1.30 2.17
N GLU A 30 9.13 -0.73 0.97
CA GLU A 30 10.35 -0.51 0.20
C GLU A 30 11.26 0.52 0.90
N ASP A 31 12.55 0.25 0.90
CA ASP A 31 13.57 1.11 1.53
C ASP A 31 14.50 1.74 0.49
N PRO A 32 14.24 2.98 0.05
CA PRO A 32 15.08 3.69 -0.89
C PRO A 32 16.23 4.47 -0.23
N SER A 33 16.49 4.30 1.06
CA SER A 33 17.41 5.16 1.83
C SER A 33 18.81 5.20 1.26
N ALA A 34 19.36 4.08 0.79
CA ALA A 34 20.68 4.03 0.17
C ALA A 34 20.77 4.90 -1.09
N LEU A 35 19.78 4.82 -1.96
CA LEU A 35 19.68 5.67 -3.16
C LEU A 35 19.53 7.15 -2.79
N VAL A 36 18.62 7.45 -1.85
CA VAL A 36 18.37 8.84 -1.41
C VAL A 36 19.63 9.47 -0.84
N GLU A 37 20.36 8.76 0.01
CA GLU A 37 21.62 9.24 0.60
C GLU A 37 22.71 9.47 -0.44
N GLN A 38 22.83 8.58 -1.41
CA GLN A 38 23.76 8.76 -2.53
C GLN A 38 23.41 10.01 -3.36
N LEU A 39 22.15 10.22 -3.68
CA LEU A 39 21.71 11.38 -4.45
C LEU A 39 21.90 12.70 -3.69
N LEU A 40 21.65 12.71 -2.38
CA LEU A 40 21.93 13.85 -1.51
C LEU A 40 23.43 14.19 -1.50
N ALA A 41 24.29 13.20 -1.27
CA ALA A 41 25.74 13.37 -1.23
C ALA A 41 26.31 13.87 -2.57
N ALA A 42 25.70 13.45 -3.68
CA ALA A 42 26.07 13.89 -5.03
C ALA A 42 25.50 15.27 -5.43
N GLY A 43 24.69 15.91 -4.55
CA GLY A 43 24.01 17.18 -4.87
C GLY A 43 22.97 17.06 -5.98
N ARG A 44 22.44 15.86 -6.22
CA ARG A 44 21.46 15.56 -7.29
C ARG A 44 20.02 15.49 -6.78
N LEU A 45 19.82 15.63 -5.48
CA LEU A 45 18.53 15.64 -4.83
C LEU A 45 18.50 16.77 -3.80
N PRO A 46 17.59 17.75 -3.89
CA PRO A 46 17.47 18.80 -2.90
C PRO A 46 16.93 18.25 -1.57
N ALA A 47 17.35 18.83 -0.45
CA ALA A 47 16.97 18.36 0.88
C ALA A 47 15.45 18.37 1.10
N GLU A 48 14.75 19.34 0.52
CA GLU A 48 13.29 19.48 0.59
C GLU A 48 12.52 18.34 -0.13
N ALA A 49 13.19 17.63 -1.04
CA ALA A 49 12.61 16.46 -1.71
C ALA A 49 12.76 15.16 -0.90
N VAL A 50 13.35 15.25 0.29
CA VAL A 50 13.57 14.13 1.19
C VAL A 50 12.69 14.27 2.41
N ALA A 51 12.16 13.17 2.89
CA ALA A 51 11.49 13.05 4.17
C ALA A 51 12.06 11.84 4.93
N GLU A 52 11.74 11.76 6.21
CA GLU A 52 12.15 10.65 7.06
C GLU A 52 10.90 10.00 7.67
N HIS A 53 10.87 8.68 7.65
CA HIS A 53 9.83 7.89 8.27
C HIS A 53 10.46 6.65 8.92
N ARG A 54 10.18 6.43 10.20
CA ARG A 54 10.74 5.32 11.00
C ARG A 54 12.28 5.23 10.92
N GLY A 55 12.95 6.39 10.94
CA GLY A 55 14.41 6.47 10.89
C GLY A 55 15.04 6.19 9.51
N ARG A 56 14.25 6.11 8.45
CA ARG A 56 14.71 5.90 7.06
C ARG A 56 14.36 7.07 6.19
N LYS A 57 15.31 7.48 5.35
CA LYS A 57 15.10 8.53 4.35
C LYS A 57 14.37 7.98 3.14
N HIS A 58 13.42 8.74 2.64
CA HIS A 58 12.68 8.40 1.43
C HIS A 58 12.39 9.66 0.60
N PHE A 59 11.95 9.47 -0.64
CA PHE A 59 11.48 10.57 -1.47
C PHE A 59 10.18 11.12 -0.89
N ARG A 60 10.14 12.43 -0.62
CA ARG A 60 8.95 13.08 -0.07
C ARG A 60 7.73 12.85 -0.96
N GLY A 61 6.61 12.48 -0.36
CA GLY A 61 5.36 12.25 -1.07
C GLY A 61 5.23 10.89 -1.75
N PHE A 62 6.18 9.97 -1.50
CA PHE A 62 6.13 8.62 -2.06
C PHE A 62 6.48 7.56 -1.03
N ALA A 63 5.80 6.45 -1.10
CA ALA A 63 6.15 5.22 -0.41
C ALA A 63 5.63 4.02 -1.22
N ALA A 64 6.19 2.85 -1.03
CA ALA A 64 5.72 1.65 -1.71
C ALA A 64 5.85 0.42 -0.83
N VAL A 65 5.05 -0.59 -1.14
CA VAL A 65 5.14 -1.91 -0.54
C VAL A 65 5.29 -2.98 -1.62
N ARG A 66 6.05 -4.02 -1.35
CA ARG A 66 6.32 -5.12 -2.27
C ARG A 66 6.03 -6.47 -1.62
N HIS A 67 5.69 -7.45 -2.42
CA HIS A 67 5.56 -8.82 -1.95
C HIS A 67 6.93 -9.36 -1.51
N PRO A 68 7.05 -9.97 -0.31
CA PRO A 68 8.34 -10.38 0.23
C PRO A 68 9.08 -11.42 -0.60
N GLU A 69 8.36 -12.28 -1.30
CA GLU A 69 8.95 -13.34 -2.14
C GLU A 69 9.31 -12.89 -3.56
N ASP A 70 8.88 -11.69 -3.97
CA ASP A 70 9.16 -11.20 -5.32
C ASP A 70 10.56 -10.56 -5.39
N PRO A 71 11.24 -10.64 -6.54
CA PRO A 71 12.53 -10.00 -6.74
C PRO A 71 12.44 -8.48 -6.51
N TYR A 72 13.50 -7.90 -5.98
CA TYR A 72 13.64 -6.45 -5.83
C TYR A 72 15.09 -6.02 -6.05
N ASP A 73 15.30 -4.73 -6.19
CA ASP A 73 16.63 -4.13 -6.26
C ASP A 73 17.08 -3.70 -4.86
N PRO A 74 18.17 -4.30 -4.30
CA PRO A 74 18.58 -3.98 -2.93
C PRO A 74 19.06 -2.54 -2.72
N PHE A 75 19.53 -1.88 -3.77
CA PHE A 75 20.03 -0.52 -3.67
C PHE A 75 18.91 0.52 -3.71
N THR A 76 17.95 0.36 -4.61
CA THR A 76 16.80 1.27 -4.73
C THR A 76 15.63 0.88 -3.83
N GLY A 77 15.60 -0.36 -3.34
CA GLY A 77 14.48 -0.94 -2.60
C GLY A 77 13.30 -1.36 -3.49
N ILE A 78 13.33 -1.06 -4.79
CA ILE A 78 12.18 -1.19 -5.69
C ILE A 78 11.88 -2.66 -6.00
N GLY A 79 10.66 -3.08 -5.72
CA GLY A 79 10.12 -4.39 -6.10
C GLY A 79 9.93 -4.52 -7.61
N LYS A 80 10.23 -5.71 -8.14
CA LYS A 80 10.12 -6.03 -9.57
C LYS A 80 8.89 -6.88 -9.92
N GLY A 81 8.08 -7.22 -8.93
CA GLY A 81 6.88 -8.01 -9.06
C GLY A 81 5.65 -7.31 -8.49
N ARG A 82 4.92 -8.00 -7.60
CA ARG A 82 3.71 -7.46 -6.96
C ARG A 82 4.08 -6.32 -6.02
N ARG A 83 3.64 -5.12 -6.33
CA ARG A 83 3.89 -3.93 -5.50
C ARG A 83 2.77 -2.91 -5.63
N LEU A 84 2.60 -2.11 -4.58
CA LEU A 84 1.74 -0.92 -4.57
C LEU A 84 2.62 0.30 -4.35
N LEU A 85 2.44 1.34 -5.16
CA LEU A 85 3.06 2.65 -4.95
C LEU A 85 2.01 3.62 -4.43
N PHE A 86 2.35 4.37 -3.39
CA PHE A 86 1.53 5.43 -2.82
C PHE A 86 2.16 6.77 -3.16
N GLN A 87 1.33 7.71 -3.62
CA GLN A 87 1.77 9.02 -4.07
C GLN A 87 0.89 10.10 -3.44
N ASP A 88 1.52 11.04 -2.72
CA ASP A 88 0.80 12.18 -2.15
C ASP A 88 0.22 13.06 -3.26
N VAL A 89 -1.05 13.39 -3.11
CA VAL A 89 -1.77 14.31 -3.99
C VAL A 89 -2.54 15.31 -3.13
N PRO A 90 -2.78 16.54 -3.63
CA PRO A 90 -3.53 17.55 -2.87
C PRO A 90 -5.03 17.28 -2.82
N GLU A 91 -5.58 16.50 -3.75
CA GLU A 91 -7.01 16.20 -3.83
C GLU A 91 -7.42 15.18 -2.78
N PRO A 92 -8.40 15.50 -1.90
CA PRO A 92 -8.90 14.53 -0.94
C PRO A 92 -9.76 13.46 -1.61
N LYS A 93 -9.82 12.29 -0.98
CA LYS A 93 -10.76 11.22 -1.36
C LYS A 93 -12.19 11.66 -1.03
N THR A 94 -13.06 11.81 -2.05
CA THR A 94 -14.44 12.29 -1.87
C THR A 94 -15.50 11.37 -2.46
N VAL A 95 -15.19 10.63 -3.54
CA VAL A 95 -16.14 9.75 -4.22
C VAL A 95 -15.67 8.29 -4.13
N LYS A 96 -16.59 7.35 -4.40
CA LYS A 96 -16.25 5.92 -4.41
C LYS A 96 -15.15 5.62 -5.42
N ASN A 97 -14.15 4.83 -5.01
CA ASN A 97 -13.10 4.34 -5.92
C ASN A 97 -13.72 3.49 -7.04
N ARG A 98 -13.21 3.66 -8.26
CA ARG A 98 -13.59 2.84 -9.42
C ARG A 98 -12.80 1.53 -9.50
N LEU A 99 -11.60 1.50 -8.91
CA LEU A 99 -10.76 0.33 -8.74
C LEU A 99 -10.64 0.03 -7.26
N HIS A 100 -10.66 -1.24 -6.89
CA HIS A 100 -10.46 -1.70 -5.51
C HIS A 100 -9.63 -2.98 -5.49
N LEU A 101 -9.00 -3.24 -4.37
CA LEU A 101 -8.34 -4.51 -4.10
C LEU A 101 -9.34 -5.45 -3.43
N ASP A 102 -9.26 -6.73 -3.79
CA ASP A 102 -9.91 -7.81 -3.06
C ASP A 102 -8.82 -8.64 -2.38
N VAL A 103 -8.79 -8.65 -1.06
CA VAL A 103 -7.86 -9.45 -0.27
C VAL A 103 -8.54 -10.74 0.17
N HIS A 104 -7.85 -11.85 0.01
CA HIS A 104 -8.43 -13.16 0.25
C HIS A 104 -7.90 -13.77 1.55
N ALA A 105 -8.82 -14.26 2.37
CA ALA A 105 -8.48 -15.04 3.56
C ALA A 105 -8.10 -16.48 3.16
N GLU A 106 -7.37 -17.16 4.04
CA GLU A 106 -7.30 -18.61 4.00
C GLU A 106 -8.69 -19.21 4.23
N PRO A 107 -8.97 -20.44 3.74
CA PRO A 107 -10.27 -21.07 3.91
C PRO A 107 -10.74 -21.07 5.37
N GLY A 108 -11.90 -20.49 5.63
CA GLY A 108 -12.48 -20.34 6.97
C GLY A 108 -11.92 -19.20 7.82
N GLY A 109 -10.94 -18.43 7.32
CA GLY A 109 -10.25 -17.37 8.06
C GLY A 109 -10.79 -15.95 7.83
N LEU A 110 -11.94 -15.79 7.17
CA LEU A 110 -12.44 -14.46 6.81
C LEU A 110 -12.76 -13.58 8.03
N ALA A 111 -13.34 -14.15 9.08
CA ALA A 111 -13.67 -13.40 10.30
C ALA A 111 -12.41 -12.88 11.01
N GLU A 112 -11.36 -13.71 11.11
CA GLU A 112 -10.06 -13.32 11.68
C GLU A 112 -9.36 -12.27 10.80
N LEU A 113 -9.42 -12.42 9.47
CA LEU A 113 -8.87 -11.43 8.56
C LEU A 113 -9.52 -10.08 8.76
N VAL A 114 -10.86 -10.02 8.78
CA VAL A 114 -11.61 -8.77 8.98
C VAL A 114 -11.28 -8.14 10.33
N ALA A 115 -11.28 -8.92 11.42
CA ALA A 115 -10.92 -8.42 12.75
C ALA A 115 -9.49 -7.86 12.79
N ARG A 116 -8.53 -8.52 12.12
CA ARG A 116 -7.16 -8.05 12.01
C ARG A 116 -7.08 -6.74 11.23
N LEU A 117 -7.76 -6.64 10.09
CA LEU A 117 -7.78 -5.41 9.28
C LEU A 117 -8.37 -4.23 10.06
N GLU A 118 -9.45 -4.46 10.82
CA GLU A 118 -10.03 -3.43 11.70
C GLU A 118 -9.05 -3.01 12.79
N SER A 119 -8.30 -3.93 13.38
CA SER A 119 -7.27 -3.61 14.38
C SER A 119 -6.10 -2.79 13.83
N LEU A 120 -5.85 -2.87 12.52
CA LEU A 120 -4.83 -2.09 11.82
C LEU A 120 -5.33 -0.69 11.39
N GLY A 121 -6.62 -0.43 11.48
CA GLY A 121 -7.20 0.87 11.14
C GLY A 121 -8.20 0.87 9.98
N ALA A 122 -8.56 -0.29 9.43
CA ALA A 122 -9.65 -0.38 8.48
C ALA A 122 -11.01 -0.17 9.16
N THR A 123 -11.97 0.34 8.41
CA THR A 123 -13.35 0.48 8.87
C THR A 123 -14.24 -0.46 8.07
N ARG A 124 -14.98 -1.33 8.75
CA ARG A 124 -15.98 -2.16 8.10
C ARG A 124 -17.16 -1.30 7.66
N LEU A 125 -17.48 -1.36 6.37
CA LEU A 125 -18.58 -0.60 5.79
C LEU A 125 -19.85 -1.44 5.72
N ARG A 126 -19.78 -2.65 5.18
CA ARG A 126 -20.91 -3.57 5.07
C ARG A 126 -20.47 -5.00 4.76
N GLU A 127 -21.36 -5.91 5.01
CA GLU A 127 -21.28 -7.30 4.62
C GLU A 127 -22.08 -7.53 3.34
N GLU A 128 -21.58 -8.33 2.44
CA GLU A 128 -22.20 -8.69 1.17
C GLU A 128 -22.19 -10.21 0.98
N GLY A 129 -23.17 -10.73 0.24
CA GLY A 129 -23.23 -12.14 -0.06
C GLY A 129 -24.06 -12.42 -1.30
N GLN A 130 -23.66 -13.44 -2.05
CA GLN A 130 -24.36 -13.94 -3.22
C GLN A 130 -24.70 -15.42 -3.03
N GLY A 131 -25.14 -15.82 -1.84
CA GLY A 131 -25.45 -17.20 -1.50
C GLY A 131 -24.26 -18.13 -1.77
N PRO A 132 -24.43 -19.22 -2.56
CA PRO A 132 -23.34 -20.15 -2.86
C PRO A 132 -22.17 -19.53 -3.63
N ALA A 133 -22.36 -18.36 -4.25
CA ALA A 133 -21.33 -17.71 -5.09
C ALA A 133 -20.29 -16.92 -4.30
N GLY A 134 -20.53 -16.67 -3.01
CA GLY A 134 -19.52 -16.03 -2.17
C GLY A 134 -20.11 -15.16 -1.05
N HIS A 135 -19.22 -14.84 -0.14
CA HIS A 135 -19.47 -13.96 1.01
C HIS A 135 -18.21 -13.11 1.22
N TRP A 136 -18.38 -11.81 1.37
CA TRP A 136 -17.27 -10.88 1.57
C TRP A 136 -17.69 -9.66 2.39
N TYR A 137 -16.70 -8.92 2.88
CA TYR A 137 -16.91 -7.63 3.53
C TYR A 137 -16.33 -6.52 2.67
N VAL A 138 -17.03 -5.40 2.59
CA VAL A 138 -16.50 -4.14 2.06
C VAL A 138 -15.95 -3.34 3.23
N LEU A 139 -14.68 -2.95 3.15
CA LEU A 139 -13.98 -2.15 4.14
C LEU A 139 -13.46 -0.87 3.51
N LEU A 140 -13.10 0.07 4.38
CA LEU A 140 -12.36 1.28 4.03
C LEU A 140 -10.97 1.18 4.63
N ASP A 141 -9.95 1.56 3.88
CA ASP A 141 -8.62 1.78 4.44
C ASP A 141 -8.58 3.07 5.27
N PRO A 142 -7.47 3.42 5.96
CA PRO A 142 -7.42 4.62 6.81
C PRO A 142 -7.69 5.93 6.09
N GLU A 143 -7.58 5.98 4.75
CA GLU A 143 -7.92 7.16 3.96
C GLU A 143 -9.28 7.07 3.26
N GLY A 144 -10.08 6.06 3.58
CA GLY A 144 -11.43 5.89 3.06
C GLY A 144 -11.51 5.21 1.70
N ASN A 145 -10.42 4.58 1.22
CA ASN A 145 -10.45 3.79 -0.01
C ASN A 145 -11.19 2.48 0.22
N GLU A 146 -12.18 2.19 -0.61
CA GLU A 146 -12.95 0.94 -0.54
C GLU A 146 -12.11 -0.24 -1.03
N PHE A 147 -12.16 -1.32 -0.28
CA PHE A 147 -11.60 -2.61 -0.66
C PHE A 147 -12.44 -3.76 -0.09
N CYS A 148 -12.22 -4.97 -0.56
CA CYS A 148 -12.97 -6.14 -0.10
C CYS A 148 -12.05 -7.13 0.63
N ALA A 149 -12.63 -7.83 1.62
CA ALA A 149 -12.06 -9.03 2.22
C ALA A 149 -13.01 -10.20 1.93
N ALA A 150 -12.50 -11.29 1.32
CA ALA A 150 -13.27 -12.46 0.89
C ALA A 150 -12.59 -13.77 1.29
#